data_c228de12850023aad5f5272acbe4a01c
#
_entry.id   c228de12850023aad5f5272acbe4a01c
#
_cell.length_a   1.000
_cell.length_b   1.000
_cell.length_c   1.000
_cell.angle_alpha   90.00
_cell.angle_beta   90.00
_cell.angle_gamma   90.00
#
_symmetry.space_group_name_H-M   'P 1'
#
loop_
_entity.id
_entity.type
_entity.pdbx_description
1 polymer ?
#
loop_
_entity_poly.entity_id
_entity_poly.type
_entity_poly.pdbx_seq_one_letter_code
_entity_poly.pdbx_strand_id
1 'polypeptide(L)'
;MQQISDFCSQVGNTGIDTGEYVAAADAYATAFQAQSSPAYGAAADPALLYYAGYLRTVDGSAHPSSFGQGAEYLKKAIDLGYTDEEGNIYYYLFHCYYGLKNVSQDNVMLAKDALITGIGKFPKNERILDGLMQLYTSEEGVGDPADLVTLIDSAIADNPENVDLWFGRGRIFYALKNYDESIASFKKVVELKPDLFEGNYYLGVFYTIKADEMNKVMNEKQYSSQTAYDTDLKEVNAVYMDAVPWFEKAYELKKDDVNTLDFLKSICFRLRDEEGMMDKYNKYNTLLKEAKGEE
;
A
#
# COMPACT_ATOMS: atom_id res chain seq x y z
N MET A 1 14.19 -37.94 -4.64
CA MET A 1 13.31 -36.80 -4.25
C MET A 1 13.90 -35.47 -4.67
N GLN A 2 15.21 -35.21 -4.47
CA GLN A 2 15.83 -33.93 -4.91
C GLN A 2 15.59 -33.66 -6.40
N GLN A 3 15.95 -34.60 -7.27
CA GLN A 3 15.77 -34.47 -8.73
C GLN A 3 14.32 -34.21 -9.15
N ILE A 4 13.34 -34.79 -8.44
CA ILE A 4 11.91 -34.56 -8.69
C ILE A 4 11.56 -33.10 -8.30
N SER A 5 11.98 -32.65 -7.12
CA SER A 5 11.75 -31.29 -6.66
C SER A 5 12.36 -30.28 -7.62
N ASP A 6 13.62 -30.47 -8.02
CA ASP A 6 14.33 -29.54 -8.92
C ASP A 6 13.65 -29.47 -10.30
N PHE A 7 13.26 -30.64 -10.85
CA PHE A 7 12.54 -30.72 -12.12
C PHE A 7 11.17 -30.01 -12.04
N CYS A 8 10.38 -30.30 -10.99
CA CYS A 8 9.07 -29.66 -10.82
C CYS A 8 9.20 -28.14 -10.62
N SER A 9 10.21 -27.67 -9.88
CA SER A 9 10.47 -26.23 -9.73
C SER A 9 10.82 -25.57 -11.08
N GLN A 10 11.61 -26.26 -11.93
CA GLN A 10 11.92 -25.77 -13.27
C GLN A 10 10.67 -25.72 -14.16
N VAL A 11 9.80 -26.74 -14.10
CA VAL A 11 8.50 -26.74 -14.81
C VAL A 11 7.63 -25.59 -14.34
N GLY A 12 7.59 -25.34 -13.02
CA GLY A 12 6.87 -24.20 -12.44
C GLY A 12 7.35 -22.87 -13.01
N ASN A 13 8.67 -22.64 -13.04
CA ASN A 13 9.26 -21.42 -13.61
C ASN A 13 8.90 -21.26 -15.10
N THR A 14 9.01 -22.34 -15.90
CA THR A 14 8.65 -22.30 -17.32
C THR A 14 7.17 -21.98 -17.53
N GLY A 15 6.28 -22.55 -16.71
CA GLY A 15 4.85 -22.30 -16.79
C GLY A 15 4.46 -20.86 -16.46
N ILE A 16 5.22 -20.17 -15.61
CA ILE A 16 5.06 -18.72 -15.38
C ILE A 16 5.34 -17.96 -16.68
N ASP A 17 6.46 -18.25 -17.34
CA ASP A 17 6.88 -17.57 -18.56
C ASP A 17 5.90 -17.78 -19.72
N THR A 18 5.25 -18.95 -19.76
CA THR A 18 4.27 -19.31 -20.80
C THR A 18 2.83 -18.94 -20.46
N GLY A 19 2.54 -18.48 -19.24
CA GLY A 19 1.20 -18.16 -18.76
C GLY A 19 0.37 -19.39 -18.37
N GLU A 20 0.98 -20.58 -18.26
CA GLU A 20 0.33 -21.83 -17.84
C GLU A 20 0.25 -21.92 -16.31
N TYR A 21 -0.44 -20.97 -15.68
CA TYR A 21 -0.42 -20.75 -14.22
C TYR A 21 -0.90 -21.95 -13.40
N VAL A 22 -1.92 -22.67 -13.88
CA VAL A 22 -2.42 -23.88 -13.20
C VAL A 22 -1.36 -24.96 -13.17
N ALA A 23 -0.76 -25.26 -14.34
CA ALA A 23 0.29 -26.29 -14.45
C ALA A 23 1.53 -25.90 -13.63
N ALA A 24 1.91 -24.62 -13.65
CA ALA A 24 3.01 -24.10 -12.85
C ALA A 24 2.73 -24.25 -11.34
N ALA A 25 1.52 -23.93 -10.88
CA ALA A 25 1.11 -24.09 -9.49
C ALA A 25 1.18 -25.55 -9.04
N ASP A 26 0.67 -26.47 -9.87
CA ASP A 26 0.71 -27.91 -9.59
C ASP A 26 2.15 -28.45 -9.53
N ALA A 27 3.03 -27.94 -10.39
CA ALA A 27 4.43 -28.30 -10.38
C ALA A 27 5.12 -27.85 -9.07
N TYR A 28 4.91 -26.62 -8.61
CA TYR A 28 5.43 -26.14 -7.32
C TYR A 28 4.87 -26.93 -6.13
N ALA A 29 3.56 -27.21 -6.13
CA ALA A 29 2.96 -28.04 -5.09
C ALA A 29 3.54 -29.47 -5.07
N THR A 30 3.82 -30.06 -6.25
CA THR A 30 4.48 -31.34 -6.38
C THR A 30 5.93 -31.29 -5.89
N ALA A 31 6.66 -30.22 -6.18
CA ALA A 31 8.01 -29.99 -5.65
C ALA A 31 8.00 -29.98 -4.11
N PHE A 32 7.05 -29.25 -3.51
CA PHE A 32 6.89 -29.25 -2.06
C PHE A 32 6.59 -30.64 -1.49
N GLN A 33 5.70 -31.42 -2.13
CA GLN A 33 5.39 -32.79 -1.71
C GLN A 33 6.62 -33.69 -1.78
N ALA A 34 7.43 -33.56 -2.83
CA ALA A 34 8.68 -34.31 -2.96
C ALA A 34 9.67 -33.97 -1.83
N GLN A 35 9.78 -32.68 -1.48
CA GLN A 35 10.61 -32.23 -0.36
C GLN A 35 10.06 -32.69 1.00
N SER A 36 8.74 -32.82 1.14
CA SER A 36 8.09 -33.28 2.39
C SER A 36 8.27 -34.78 2.62
N SER A 37 8.83 -35.53 1.65
CA SER A 37 9.11 -36.95 1.82
C SER A 37 10.28 -37.18 2.80
N PRO A 38 10.19 -38.17 3.69
CA PRO A 38 11.32 -38.56 4.56
C PRO A 38 12.63 -38.87 3.80
N ALA A 39 12.53 -39.27 2.53
CA ALA A 39 13.67 -39.53 1.66
C ALA A 39 14.36 -38.28 1.11
N TYR A 40 13.83 -37.08 1.37
CA TYR A 40 14.43 -35.80 0.93
C TYR A 40 15.62 -35.39 1.80
N GLY A 41 15.56 -35.68 3.11
CA GLY A 41 16.65 -35.47 4.05
C GLY A 41 16.82 -34.03 4.57
N ALA A 42 15.90 -33.12 4.21
CA ALA A 42 15.83 -31.73 4.69
C ALA A 42 14.38 -31.31 4.87
N ALA A 43 14.16 -30.17 5.53
CA ALA A 43 12.83 -29.57 5.62
C ALA A 43 12.35 -29.10 4.23
N ALA A 44 11.06 -29.28 3.96
CA ALA A 44 10.45 -28.77 2.74
C ALA A 44 10.40 -27.23 2.77
N ASP A 45 10.70 -26.62 1.62
CA ASP A 45 10.65 -25.16 1.47
C ASP A 45 9.21 -24.67 1.30
N PRO A 46 8.64 -23.94 2.29
CA PRO A 46 7.27 -23.46 2.19
C PRO A 46 7.07 -22.35 1.13
N ALA A 47 8.14 -21.74 0.60
CA ALA A 47 8.07 -20.81 -0.51
C ALA A 47 7.44 -21.45 -1.76
N LEU A 48 7.63 -22.76 -1.96
CA LEU A 48 7.00 -23.48 -3.07
C LEU A 48 5.47 -23.45 -2.98
N LEU A 49 4.91 -23.52 -1.77
CA LEU A 49 3.47 -23.37 -1.56
C LEU A 49 3.00 -21.93 -1.76
N TYR A 50 3.82 -20.96 -1.39
CA TYR A 50 3.53 -19.55 -1.68
C TYR A 50 3.41 -19.31 -3.18
N TYR A 51 4.39 -19.77 -3.98
CA TYR A 51 4.32 -19.63 -5.44
C TYR A 51 3.13 -20.39 -6.05
N ALA A 52 2.85 -21.61 -5.58
CA ALA A 52 1.67 -22.36 -6.01
C ALA A 52 0.37 -21.59 -5.72
N GLY A 53 0.23 -21.04 -4.52
CA GLY A 53 -0.94 -20.28 -4.10
C GLY A 53 -1.08 -18.96 -4.85
N TYR A 54 0.02 -18.22 -5.04
CA TYR A 54 0.06 -17.00 -5.83
C TYR A 54 -0.44 -17.24 -7.27
N LEU A 55 0.08 -18.28 -7.94
CA LEU A 55 -0.31 -18.59 -9.32
C LEU A 55 -1.78 -19.02 -9.43
N ARG A 56 -2.31 -19.74 -8.42
CA ARG A 56 -3.74 -20.04 -8.33
C ARG A 56 -4.58 -18.77 -8.10
N THR A 57 -4.06 -17.76 -7.38
CA THR A 57 -4.73 -16.48 -7.22
C THR A 57 -4.80 -15.73 -8.54
N VAL A 58 -3.71 -15.74 -9.33
CA VAL A 58 -3.67 -15.11 -10.66
C VAL A 58 -4.67 -15.78 -11.60
N ASP A 59 -4.66 -17.12 -11.68
CA ASP A 59 -5.58 -17.90 -12.50
C ASP A 59 -7.04 -17.73 -12.07
N GLY A 60 -7.30 -17.58 -10.77
CA GLY A 60 -8.62 -17.44 -10.18
C GLY A 60 -9.45 -16.29 -10.75
N SER A 61 -8.81 -15.26 -11.28
CA SER A 61 -9.49 -14.15 -11.97
C SER A 61 -10.22 -14.62 -13.23
N ALA A 62 -9.69 -15.60 -13.95
CA ALA A 62 -10.31 -16.21 -15.12
C ALA A 62 -11.09 -17.49 -14.76
N HIS A 63 -10.61 -18.26 -13.79
CA HIS A 63 -11.15 -19.55 -13.36
C HIS A 63 -11.37 -19.58 -11.84
N PRO A 64 -12.52 -19.10 -11.32
CA PRO A 64 -12.79 -18.96 -9.88
C PRO A 64 -12.57 -20.23 -9.05
N SER A 65 -12.64 -21.42 -9.66
CA SER A 65 -12.33 -22.69 -8.99
C SER A 65 -10.90 -22.80 -8.48
N SER A 66 -9.96 -22.03 -9.04
CA SER A 66 -8.55 -22.01 -8.61
C SER A 66 -8.37 -21.34 -7.25
N PHE A 67 -9.24 -20.43 -6.84
CA PHE A 67 -9.12 -19.75 -5.56
C PHE A 67 -9.12 -20.69 -4.35
N GLY A 68 -9.90 -21.77 -4.39
CA GLY A 68 -9.94 -22.75 -3.29
C GLY A 68 -8.57 -23.37 -3.01
N GLN A 69 -7.92 -23.88 -4.04
CA GLN A 69 -6.57 -24.45 -3.93
C GLN A 69 -5.52 -23.39 -3.60
N GLY A 70 -5.67 -22.17 -4.16
CA GLY A 70 -4.81 -21.04 -3.82
C GLY A 70 -4.83 -20.73 -2.33
N ALA A 71 -6.03 -20.66 -1.73
CA ALA A 71 -6.20 -20.44 -0.30
C ALA A 71 -5.56 -21.55 0.54
N GLU A 72 -5.72 -22.82 0.15
CA GLU A 72 -5.12 -23.97 0.85
C GLU A 72 -3.58 -23.89 0.85
N TYR A 73 -2.97 -23.58 -0.29
CA TYR A 73 -1.52 -23.49 -0.41
C TYR A 73 -0.95 -22.32 0.38
N LEU A 74 -1.55 -21.12 0.25
CA LEU A 74 -1.11 -19.91 0.96
C LEU A 74 -1.27 -20.07 2.48
N LYS A 75 -2.42 -20.60 2.93
CA LYS A 75 -2.64 -20.88 4.35
C LYS A 75 -1.60 -21.86 4.88
N LYS A 76 -1.32 -22.95 4.18
CA LYS A 76 -0.32 -23.93 4.59
C LYS A 76 1.09 -23.34 4.62
N ALA A 77 1.44 -22.44 3.69
CA ALA A 77 2.73 -21.74 3.74
C ALA A 77 2.84 -20.89 5.01
N ILE A 78 1.77 -20.13 5.35
CA ILE A 78 1.70 -19.31 6.57
C ILE A 78 1.81 -20.20 7.82
N ASP A 79 1.09 -21.31 7.87
CA ASP A 79 1.10 -22.24 9.01
C ASP A 79 2.50 -22.88 9.22
N LEU A 80 3.31 -22.98 8.14
CA LEU A 80 4.71 -23.42 8.18
C LEU A 80 5.70 -22.27 8.48
N GLY A 81 5.20 -21.07 8.77
CA GLY A 81 5.99 -19.91 9.15
C GLY A 81 6.54 -19.08 7.99
N TYR A 82 6.10 -19.33 6.74
CA TYR A 82 6.53 -18.53 5.61
C TYR A 82 5.79 -17.20 5.53
N THR A 83 6.56 -16.16 5.29
CA THR A 83 6.07 -14.85 4.81
C THR A 83 7.09 -14.31 3.81
N ASP A 84 6.61 -13.65 2.74
CA ASP A 84 7.48 -12.83 1.91
C ASP A 84 7.86 -11.54 2.66
N GLU A 85 8.87 -10.81 2.17
CA GLU A 85 9.44 -9.64 2.85
C GLU A 85 8.42 -8.53 3.13
N GLU A 86 7.42 -8.40 2.27
CA GLU A 86 6.38 -7.38 2.37
C GLU A 86 5.08 -7.92 2.98
N GLY A 87 4.95 -9.23 3.18
CA GLY A 87 3.74 -9.87 3.69
C GLY A 87 2.60 -9.97 2.67
N ASN A 88 2.90 -9.91 1.36
CA ASN A 88 1.90 -10.01 0.30
C ASN A 88 1.13 -11.33 0.31
N ILE A 89 1.66 -12.37 0.96
CA ILE A 89 0.98 -13.66 1.14
C ILE A 89 -0.42 -13.48 1.78
N TYR A 90 -0.57 -12.53 2.70
CA TYR A 90 -1.86 -12.24 3.35
C TYR A 90 -2.84 -11.57 2.38
N TYR A 91 -2.34 -10.71 1.49
CA TYR A 91 -3.13 -10.09 0.44
C TYR A 91 -3.59 -11.11 -0.62
N TYR A 92 -2.73 -12.05 -1.03
CA TYR A 92 -3.14 -13.12 -1.94
C TYR A 92 -4.14 -14.08 -1.29
N LEU A 93 -3.95 -14.39 -0.01
CA LEU A 93 -4.92 -15.21 0.75
C LEU A 93 -6.29 -14.51 0.85
N PHE A 94 -6.29 -13.20 1.10
CA PHE A 94 -7.50 -12.38 1.00
C PHE A 94 -8.17 -12.54 -0.36
N HIS A 95 -7.43 -12.39 -1.46
CA HIS A 95 -7.99 -12.52 -2.81
C HIS A 95 -8.62 -13.87 -3.07
N CYS A 96 -7.99 -14.94 -2.60
CA CYS A 96 -8.56 -16.28 -2.71
C CYS A 96 -9.89 -16.41 -1.97
N TYR A 97 -9.95 -16.00 -0.72
CA TYR A 97 -11.20 -16.06 0.05
C TYR A 97 -12.27 -15.11 -0.50
N TYR A 98 -11.90 -13.89 -0.84
CA TYR A 98 -12.84 -12.91 -1.39
C TYR A 98 -13.39 -13.33 -2.76
N GLY A 99 -12.56 -13.97 -3.60
CA GLY A 99 -12.99 -14.58 -4.86
C GLY A 99 -14.03 -15.70 -4.67
N LEU A 100 -14.10 -16.31 -3.48
CA LEU A 100 -15.06 -17.34 -3.10
C LEU A 100 -16.28 -16.80 -2.32
N LYS A 101 -16.45 -15.48 -2.20
CA LYS A 101 -17.54 -14.87 -1.41
C LYS A 101 -18.95 -15.32 -1.83
N ASN A 102 -19.14 -15.59 -3.11
CA ASN A 102 -20.42 -16.08 -3.64
C ASN A 102 -20.65 -17.58 -3.34
N VAL A 103 -19.63 -18.32 -2.90
CA VAL A 103 -19.75 -19.73 -2.49
C VAL A 103 -20.21 -19.83 -1.03
N SER A 104 -19.65 -19.00 -0.15
CA SER A 104 -20.07 -18.85 1.23
C SER A 104 -19.74 -17.45 1.74
N GLN A 105 -20.65 -16.85 2.48
CA GLN A 105 -20.42 -15.56 3.16
C GLN A 105 -19.31 -15.66 4.21
N ASP A 106 -19.05 -16.83 4.77
CA ASP A 106 -17.92 -17.04 5.69
C ASP A 106 -16.57 -16.70 5.04
N ASN A 107 -16.46 -16.82 3.71
CA ASN A 107 -15.24 -16.46 2.99
C ASN A 107 -14.92 -14.97 3.07
N VAL A 108 -15.90 -14.09 3.24
CA VAL A 108 -15.68 -12.65 3.46
C VAL A 108 -15.01 -12.43 4.82
N MET A 109 -15.44 -13.17 5.84
CA MET A 109 -14.80 -13.08 7.17
C MET A 109 -13.39 -13.67 7.17
N LEU A 110 -13.17 -14.81 6.48
CA LEU A 110 -11.81 -15.37 6.30
C LEU A 110 -10.90 -14.41 5.53
N ALA A 111 -11.44 -13.72 4.53
CA ALA A 111 -10.71 -12.68 3.79
C ALA A 111 -10.29 -11.52 4.71
N LYS A 112 -11.22 -11.04 5.56
CA LYS A 112 -10.93 -10.03 6.58
C LYS A 112 -9.85 -10.49 7.55
N ASP A 113 -9.97 -11.70 8.11
CA ASP A 113 -9.04 -12.25 9.09
C ASP A 113 -7.62 -12.37 8.52
N ALA A 114 -7.49 -12.74 7.23
CA ALA A 114 -6.21 -12.78 6.53
C ALA A 114 -5.56 -11.38 6.51
N LEU A 115 -6.33 -10.34 6.13
CA LEU A 115 -5.82 -8.97 6.08
C LEU A 115 -5.53 -8.39 7.48
N ILE A 116 -6.37 -8.65 8.49
CA ILE A 116 -6.13 -8.22 9.87
C ILE A 116 -4.85 -8.85 10.41
N THR A 117 -4.62 -10.14 10.15
CA THR A 117 -3.38 -10.83 10.52
C THR A 117 -2.18 -10.22 9.81
N GLY A 118 -2.35 -9.92 8.53
CA GLY A 118 -1.31 -9.32 7.70
C GLY A 118 -0.93 -7.91 8.17
N ILE A 119 -1.92 -7.04 8.44
CA ILE A 119 -1.64 -5.66 8.86
C ILE A 119 -0.98 -5.60 10.24
N GLY A 120 -1.31 -6.53 11.15
CA GLY A 120 -0.64 -6.65 12.44
C GLY A 120 0.85 -6.98 12.35
N LYS A 121 1.29 -7.63 11.25
CA LYS A 121 2.68 -8.00 11.01
C LYS A 121 3.39 -7.04 10.04
N PHE A 122 2.67 -6.51 9.07
CA PHE A 122 3.16 -5.67 7.98
C PHE A 122 2.29 -4.40 7.84
N PRO A 123 2.31 -3.51 8.84
CA PRO A 123 1.41 -2.36 8.90
C PRO A 123 1.63 -1.33 7.79
N LYS A 124 2.76 -1.38 7.11
CA LYS A 124 3.10 -0.52 5.96
C LYS A 124 2.64 -1.08 4.62
N ASN A 125 2.19 -2.32 4.56
CA ASN A 125 1.79 -2.93 3.30
C ASN A 125 0.52 -2.27 2.76
N GLU A 126 0.66 -1.51 1.68
CA GLU A 126 -0.42 -0.74 1.07
C GLU A 126 -1.53 -1.64 0.50
N ARG A 127 -1.17 -2.80 -0.07
CA ARG A 127 -2.15 -3.75 -0.62
C ARG A 127 -3.07 -4.32 0.44
N ILE A 128 -2.51 -4.62 1.63
CA ILE A 128 -3.30 -5.11 2.77
C ILE A 128 -4.24 -4.01 3.26
N LEU A 129 -3.75 -2.77 3.37
CA LEU A 129 -4.57 -1.62 3.76
C LEU A 129 -5.70 -1.36 2.75
N ASP A 130 -5.39 -1.36 1.46
CA ASP A 130 -6.37 -1.16 0.40
C ASP A 130 -7.42 -2.29 0.39
N GLY A 131 -7.00 -3.54 0.59
CA GLY A 131 -7.91 -4.69 0.73
C GLY A 131 -8.86 -4.55 1.92
N LEU A 132 -8.37 -4.09 3.08
CA LEU A 132 -9.20 -3.80 4.25
C LEU A 132 -10.20 -2.69 3.96
N MET A 133 -9.76 -1.59 3.37
CA MET A 133 -10.66 -0.49 3.00
C MET A 133 -11.72 -0.93 1.99
N GLN A 134 -11.35 -1.76 1.01
CA GLN A 134 -12.31 -2.36 0.08
C GLN A 134 -13.37 -3.17 0.82
N LEU A 135 -12.98 -4.06 1.74
CA LEU A 135 -13.94 -4.88 2.50
C LEU A 135 -14.89 -4.02 3.32
N TYR A 136 -14.38 -3.07 4.09
CA TYR A 136 -15.20 -2.21 4.96
C TYR A 136 -16.16 -1.28 4.19
N THR A 137 -15.85 -0.97 2.92
CA THR A 137 -16.70 -0.08 2.10
C THR A 137 -17.66 -0.84 1.21
N SER A 138 -17.39 -2.10 0.85
CA SER A 138 -18.18 -2.85 -0.13
C SER A 138 -18.97 -4.01 0.44
N GLU A 139 -18.69 -4.44 1.68
CA GLU A 139 -19.35 -5.61 2.28
C GLU A 139 -20.06 -5.25 3.60
N GLU A 140 -21.33 -5.60 3.70
CA GLU A 140 -22.09 -5.41 4.93
C GLU A 140 -21.65 -6.42 6.02
N GLY A 141 -21.68 -5.99 7.28
CA GLY A 141 -21.41 -6.86 8.43
C GLY A 141 -19.93 -7.15 8.70
N VAL A 142 -19.03 -6.54 7.95
CA VAL A 142 -17.57 -6.71 8.13
C VAL A 142 -17.04 -5.91 9.33
N GLY A 143 -17.74 -4.84 9.76
CA GLY A 143 -17.37 -3.97 10.87
C GLY A 143 -17.18 -2.52 10.43
N ASP A 144 -16.62 -1.70 11.31
CA ASP A 144 -16.36 -0.28 11.05
C ASP A 144 -14.86 -0.09 10.72
N PRO A 145 -14.50 0.70 9.70
CA PRO A 145 -13.11 1.08 9.45
C PRO A 145 -12.39 1.69 10.66
N ALA A 146 -13.13 2.29 11.60
CA ALA A 146 -12.57 2.79 12.87
C ALA A 146 -11.98 1.68 13.76
N ASP A 147 -12.37 0.41 13.57
CA ASP A 147 -11.77 -0.73 14.28
C ASP A 147 -10.29 -0.89 13.95
N LEU A 148 -9.88 -0.53 12.71
CA LEU A 148 -8.49 -0.53 12.29
C LEU A 148 -7.65 0.50 13.05
N VAL A 149 -8.22 1.66 13.34
CA VAL A 149 -7.55 2.71 14.14
C VAL A 149 -7.25 2.16 15.54
N THR A 150 -8.23 1.51 16.16
CA THR A 150 -8.05 0.92 17.50
C THR A 150 -6.95 -0.15 17.49
N LEU A 151 -6.92 -0.99 16.46
CA LEU A 151 -5.90 -2.04 16.32
C LEU A 151 -4.50 -1.44 16.19
N ILE A 152 -4.32 -0.46 15.30
CA ILE A 152 -2.99 0.14 15.07
C ILE A 152 -2.53 1.00 16.25
N ASP A 153 -3.45 1.71 16.91
CA ASP A 153 -3.14 2.52 18.10
C ASP A 153 -2.69 1.63 19.26
N SER A 154 -3.29 0.44 19.43
CA SER A 154 -2.82 -0.55 20.40
C SER A 154 -1.40 -1.05 20.08
N ALA A 155 -1.12 -1.35 18.81
CA ALA A 155 0.22 -1.77 18.39
C ALA A 155 1.28 -0.66 18.57
N ILE A 156 0.89 0.61 18.33
CA ILE A 156 1.74 1.78 18.58
C ILE A 156 2.01 1.95 20.07
N ALA A 157 1.02 1.71 20.95
CA ALA A 157 1.20 1.80 22.38
C ALA A 157 2.25 0.78 22.90
N ASP A 158 2.28 -0.42 22.29
CA ASP A 158 3.28 -1.45 22.60
C ASP A 158 4.67 -1.15 22.01
N ASN A 159 4.72 -0.48 20.85
CA ASN A 159 5.97 -0.14 20.18
C ASN A 159 5.92 1.26 19.50
N PRO A 160 6.03 2.34 20.30
CA PRO A 160 5.85 3.72 19.82
C PRO A 160 6.96 4.21 18.87
N GLU A 161 8.10 3.53 18.81
CA GLU A 161 9.22 3.86 17.92
C GLU A 161 9.16 3.11 16.57
N ASN A 162 8.16 2.27 16.37
CA ASN A 162 8.00 1.54 15.11
C ASN A 162 7.44 2.47 14.02
N VAL A 163 8.31 2.86 13.09
CA VAL A 163 8.00 3.77 11.97
C VAL A 163 6.89 3.23 11.09
N ASP A 164 6.86 1.90 10.85
CA ASP A 164 5.88 1.28 9.96
C ASP A 164 4.46 1.30 10.55
N LEU A 165 4.32 1.25 11.87
CA LEU A 165 3.02 1.42 12.55
C LEU A 165 2.48 2.85 12.34
N TRP A 166 3.31 3.87 12.54
CA TRP A 166 2.93 5.25 12.29
C TRP A 166 2.60 5.50 10.81
N PHE A 167 3.36 4.89 9.90
CA PHE A 167 3.08 4.94 8.47
C PHE A 167 1.71 4.31 8.16
N GLY A 168 1.44 3.11 8.66
CA GLY A 168 0.15 2.43 8.50
C GLY A 168 -1.02 3.24 9.08
N ARG A 169 -0.84 3.82 10.30
CA ARG A 169 -1.84 4.70 10.91
C ARG A 169 -2.19 5.89 10.02
N GLY A 170 -1.17 6.56 9.46
CA GLY A 170 -1.37 7.69 8.55
C GLY A 170 -2.14 7.29 7.30
N ARG A 171 -1.88 6.13 6.73
CA ARG A 171 -2.60 5.59 5.58
C ARG A 171 -4.05 5.23 5.90
N ILE A 172 -4.33 4.65 7.07
CA ILE A 172 -5.70 4.37 7.54
C ILE A 172 -6.48 5.68 7.66
N PHE A 173 -5.93 6.69 8.33
CA PHE A 173 -6.61 7.98 8.47
C PHE A 173 -6.82 8.71 7.13
N TYR A 174 -5.87 8.58 6.19
CA TYR A 174 -6.07 9.08 4.83
C TYR A 174 -7.28 8.43 4.16
N ALA A 175 -7.39 7.09 4.23
CA ALA A 175 -8.51 6.37 3.65
C ALA A 175 -9.86 6.74 4.31
N LEU A 176 -9.84 7.08 5.60
CA LEU A 176 -10.99 7.62 6.35
C LEU A 176 -11.24 9.12 6.09
N LYS A 177 -10.45 9.77 5.22
CA LYS A 177 -10.50 11.22 4.93
C LYS A 177 -10.26 12.11 6.15
N ASN A 178 -9.64 11.57 7.19
CA ASN A 178 -9.18 12.34 8.35
C ASN A 178 -7.74 12.79 8.11
N TYR A 179 -7.61 13.86 7.32
CA TYR A 179 -6.30 14.35 6.87
C TYR A 179 -5.45 14.91 8.01
N ASP A 180 -6.04 15.44 9.06
CA ASP A 180 -5.32 15.97 10.22
C ASP A 180 -4.59 14.84 10.97
N GLU A 181 -5.26 13.73 11.25
CA GLU A 181 -4.65 12.57 11.89
C GLU A 181 -3.66 11.85 10.97
N SER A 182 -3.90 11.86 9.66
CA SER A 182 -2.94 11.37 8.66
C SER A 182 -1.64 12.18 8.72
N ILE A 183 -1.73 13.51 8.65
CA ILE A 183 -0.58 14.42 8.78
C ILE A 183 0.13 14.23 10.12
N ALA A 184 -0.61 14.14 11.23
CA ALA A 184 -0.03 13.92 12.57
C ALA A 184 0.78 12.61 12.62
N SER A 185 0.27 11.54 12.02
CA SER A 185 0.95 10.24 11.95
C SER A 185 2.23 10.32 11.11
N PHE A 186 2.18 10.97 9.93
CA PHE A 186 3.36 11.14 9.08
C PHE A 186 4.39 12.11 9.65
N LYS A 187 3.99 13.08 10.47
CA LYS A 187 4.93 13.88 11.28
C LYS A 187 5.73 12.98 12.24
N LYS A 188 5.10 11.96 12.83
CA LYS A 188 5.81 10.98 13.64
C LYS A 188 6.75 10.10 12.81
N VAL A 189 6.34 9.71 11.61
CA VAL A 189 7.22 8.98 10.68
C VAL A 189 8.51 9.77 10.41
N VAL A 190 8.41 11.06 10.05
CA VAL A 190 9.60 11.87 9.74
C VAL A 190 10.37 12.31 10.98
N GLU A 191 9.73 12.39 12.16
CA GLU A 191 10.41 12.60 13.44
C GLU A 191 11.31 11.41 13.78
N LEU A 192 10.80 10.17 13.63
CA LEU A 192 11.53 8.94 13.92
C LEU A 192 12.57 8.60 12.85
N LYS A 193 12.28 8.92 11.60
CA LYS A 193 13.15 8.63 10.45
C LYS A 193 13.15 9.79 9.44
N PRO A 194 13.94 10.87 9.72
CA PRO A 194 13.95 12.09 8.89
C PRO A 194 14.39 11.88 7.43
N ASP A 195 15.22 10.87 7.19
CA ASP A 195 15.76 10.56 5.86
C ASP A 195 14.97 9.45 5.12
N LEU A 196 13.73 9.18 5.56
CA LEU A 196 12.83 8.31 4.82
C LEU A 196 12.14 9.11 3.71
N PHE A 197 12.45 8.77 2.44
CA PHE A 197 11.85 9.44 1.28
C PHE A 197 10.33 9.40 1.34
N GLU A 198 9.74 8.22 1.53
CA GLU A 198 8.29 8.02 1.55
C GLU A 198 7.61 8.80 2.68
N GLY A 199 8.26 8.92 3.85
CA GLY A 199 7.75 9.71 4.97
C GLY A 199 7.57 11.18 4.61
N ASN A 200 8.60 11.78 4.02
CA ASN A 200 8.59 13.18 3.58
C ASN A 200 7.63 13.38 2.39
N TYR A 201 7.67 12.49 1.41
CA TYR A 201 6.81 12.54 0.23
C TYR A 201 5.32 12.50 0.62
N TYR A 202 4.90 11.49 1.39
CA TYR A 202 3.50 11.36 1.79
C TYR A 202 3.03 12.50 2.72
N LEU A 203 3.90 13.01 3.57
CA LEU A 203 3.55 14.18 4.39
C LEU A 203 3.25 15.40 3.51
N GLY A 204 4.04 15.64 2.45
CA GLY A 204 3.76 16.65 1.44
C GLY A 204 2.43 16.39 0.70
N VAL A 205 2.20 15.14 0.29
CA VAL A 205 0.96 14.72 -0.39
C VAL A 205 -0.27 14.99 0.49
N PHE A 206 -0.25 14.63 1.77
CA PHE A 206 -1.44 14.80 2.63
C PHE A 206 -1.73 16.26 2.97
N TYR A 207 -0.72 17.10 3.10
CA TYR A 207 -0.93 18.56 3.16
C TYR A 207 -1.58 19.08 1.88
N THR A 208 -1.11 18.61 0.71
CA THR A 208 -1.68 19.01 -0.58
C THR A 208 -3.14 18.59 -0.70
N ILE A 209 -3.47 17.33 -0.37
CA ILE A 209 -4.84 16.82 -0.42
C ILE A 209 -5.75 17.58 0.55
N LYS A 210 -5.28 17.88 1.77
CA LYS A 210 -6.02 18.70 2.72
C LYS A 210 -6.31 20.10 2.14
N ALA A 211 -5.31 20.74 1.52
CA ALA A 211 -5.47 22.04 0.88
C ALA A 211 -6.44 21.98 -0.32
N ASP A 212 -6.40 20.91 -1.12
CA ASP A 212 -7.31 20.68 -2.24
C ASP A 212 -8.76 20.55 -1.77
N GLU A 213 -9.03 19.81 -0.69
CA GLU A 213 -10.37 19.71 -0.10
C GLU A 213 -10.86 21.04 0.49
N MET A 214 -9.98 21.78 1.18
CA MET A 214 -10.30 23.11 1.67
C MET A 214 -10.62 24.07 0.51
N ASN A 215 -9.83 24.03 -0.57
CA ASN A 215 -10.05 24.81 -1.78
C ASN A 215 -11.39 24.46 -2.47
N LYS A 216 -11.74 23.18 -2.52
CA LYS A 216 -13.02 22.74 -3.04
C LYS A 216 -14.18 23.33 -2.22
N VAL A 217 -14.12 23.19 -0.90
CA VAL A 217 -15.13 23.77 0.01
C VAL A 217 -15.21 25.30 -0.16
N MET A 218 -14.07 25.97 -0.26
CA MET A 218 -13.99 27.42 -0.50
C MET A 218 -14.70 27.81 -1.81
N ASN A 219 -14.48 27.06 -2.89
CA ASN A 219 -15.08 27.34 -4.20
C ASN A 219 -16.60 27.09 -4.26
N GLU A 220 -17.15 26.28 -3.36
CA GLU A 220 -18.59 26.01 -3.24
C GLU A 220 -19.31 27.07 -2.37
N LYS A 221 -18.56 27.92 -1.62
CA LYS A 221 -19.14 28.96 -0.76
C LYS A 221 -19.65 30.16 -1.57
N GLN A 222 -20.74 30.75 -1.08
CA GLN A 222 -21.16 32.11 -1.49
C GLN A 222 -20.59 33.14 -0.53
N TYR A 223 -19.78 34.04 -1.03
CA TYR A 223 -19.11 35.04 -0.23
C TYR A 223 -19.89 36.37 -0.20
N SER A 224 -20.06 36.96 0.99
CA SER A 224 -20.69 38.26 1.18
C SER A 224 -19.74 39.41 0.85
N SER A 225 -18.44 39.20 0.78
CA SER A 225 -17.43 40.21 0.48
C SER A 225 -16.15 39.58 -0.08
N GLN A 226 -15.37 40.35 -0.82
CA GLN A 226 -14.04 39.96 -1.29
C GLN A 226 -13.09 39.65 -0.13
N THR A 227 -13.14 40.42 0.96
CA THR A 227 -12.31 40.20 2.15
C THR A 227 -12.55 38.82 2.77
N ALA A 228 -13.81 38.36 2.80
CA ALA A 228 -14.12 37.00 3.30
C ALA A 228 -13.54 35.89 2.40
N TYR A 229 -13.62 36.09 1.08
CA TYR A 229 -12.97 35.16 0.11
C TYR A 229 -11.45 35.15 0.28
N ASP A 230 -10.82 36.33 0.36
CA ASP A 230 -9.36 36.48 0.50
C ASP A 230 -8.86 35.86 1.81
N THR A 231 -9.67 35.88 2.87
CA THR A 231 -9.34 35.23 4.14
C THR A 231 -9.28 33.72 3.97
N ASP A 232 -10.32 33.09 3.40
CA ASP A 232 -10.35 31.65 3.16
C ASP A 232 -9.23 31.24 2.18
N LEU A 233 -9.00 32.03 1.13
CA LEU A 233 -7.92 31.77 0.16
C LEU A 233 -6.55 31.76 0.83
N LYS A 234 -6.31 32.69 1.76
CA LYS A 234 -5.07 32.77 2.53
C LYS A 234 -4.88 31.53 3.41
N GLU A 235 -5.95 31.03 4.04
CA GLU A 235 -5.90 29.80 4.84
C GLU A 235 -5.57 28.58 3.97
N VAL A 236 -6.21 28.45 2.81
CA VAL A 236 -5.92 27.39 1.85
C VAL A 236 -4.47 27.45 1.38
N ASN A 237 -4.00 28.63 0.98
CA ASN A 237 -2.61 28.82 0.53
C ASN A 237 -1.59 28.49 1.63
N ALA A 238 -1.89 28.79 2.90
CA ALA A 238 -1.02 28.45 4.02
C ALA A 238 -0.82 26.91 4.13
N VAL A 239 -1.88 26.12 3.92
CA VAL A 239 -1.78 24.66 3.96
C VAL A 239 -0.98 24.11 2.76
N TYR A 240 -1.13 24.70 1.55
CA TYR A 240 -0.24 24.36 0.43
C TYR A 240 1.22 24.73 0.71
N MET A 241 1.45 25.87 1.35
CA MET A 241 2.79 26.32 1.74
C MET A 241 3.45 25.33 2.71
N ASP A 242 2.67 24.75 3.64
CA ASP A 242 3.13 23.72 4.58
C ASP A 242 3.58 22.43 3.88
N ALA A 243 3.09 22.13 2.67
CA ALA A 243 3.53 20.95 1.90
C ALA A 243 4.93 21.12 1.29
N VAL A 244 5.32 22.33 0.93
CA VAL A 244 6.55 22.61 0.16
C VAL A 244 7.82 22.07 0.82
N PRO A 245 8.12 22.33 2.12
CA PRO A 245 9.36 21.87 2.75
C PRO A 245 9.49 20.34 2.78
N TRP A 246 8.38 19.61 2.85
CA TRP A 246 8.39 18.16 2.87
C TRP A 246 8.71 17.58 1.49
N PHE A 247 8.14 18.15 0.43
CA PHE A 247 8.52 17.77 -0.94
C PHE A 247 9.96 18.21 -1.26
N GLU A 248 10.44 19.35 -0.77
CA GLU A 248 11.83 19.76 -0.92
C GLU A 248 12.76 18.76 -0.25
N LYS A 249 12.42 18.28 0.95
CA LYS A 249 13.20 17.23 1.63
C LYS A 249 13.12 15.90 0.88
N ALA A 250 11.96 15.49 0.37
CA ALA A 250 11.81 14.31 -0.46
C ALA A 250 12.69 14.42 -1.73
N TYR A 251 12.69 15.57 -2.39
CA TYR A 251 13.57 15.83 -3.54
C TYR A 251 15.06 15.76 -3.19
N GLU A 252 15.48 16.26 -2.02
CA GLU A 252 16.87 16.12 -1.58
C GLU A 252 17.29 14.65 -1.43
N LEU A 253 16.37 13.80 -0.97
CA LEU A 253 16.59 12.36 -0.76
C LEU A 253 16.56 11.57 -2.08
N LYS A 254 15.75 12.02 -3.05
CA LYS A 254 15.61 11.36 -4.35
C LYS A 254 15.38 12.40 -5.45
N LYS A 255 16.48 12.86 -6.04
CA LYS A 255 16.49 13.99 -6.99
C LYS A 255 15.86 13.70 -8.35
N ASP A 256 15.72 12.44 -8.71
CA ASP A 256 15.17 11.96 -9.99
C ASP A 256 13.69 11.56 -9.89
N ASP A 257 13.05 11.75 -8.72
CA ASP A 257 11.64 11.43 -8.56
C ASP A 257 10.75 12.47 -9.27
N VAL A 258 10.22 12.05 -10.41
CA VAL A 258 9.37 12.88 -11.29
C VAL A 258 8.10 13.34 -10.57
N ASN A 259 7.52 12.51 -9.70
CA ASN A 259 6.30 12.86 -8.98
C ASN A 259 6.55 13.99 -7.97
N THR A 260 7.63 13.91 -7.22
CA THR A 260 8.03 14.97 -6.27
C THR A 260 8.25 16.30 -6.99
N LEU A 261 8.93 16.28 -8.14
CA LEU A 261 9.15 17.48 -8.96
C LEU A 261 7.85 18.05 -9.52
N ASP A 262 6.91 17.21 -9.92
CA ASP A 262 5.62 17.65 -10.45
C ASP A 262 4.74 18.30 -9.35
N PHE A 263 4.74 17.72 -8.13
CA PHE A 263 4.09 18.35 -6.98
C PHE A 263 4.72 19.71 -6.65
N LEU A 264 6.05 19.78 -6.54
CA LEU A 264 6.75 21.06 -6.25
C LEU A 264 6.43 22.13 -7.30
N LYS A 265 6.52 21.80 -8.59
CA LYS A 265 6.16 22.71 -9.68
C LYS A 265 4.72 23.17 -9.54
N SER A 266 3.77 22.25 -9.35
CA SER A 266 2.34 22.56 -9.34
C SER A 266 1.97 23.43 -8.16
N ILE A 267 2.47 23.13 -6.95
CA ILE A 267 2.22 23.90 -5.74
C ILE A 267 2.86 25.29 -5.85
N CYS A 268 4.12 25.39 -6.30
CA CYS A 268 4.79 26.68 -6.48
C CYS A 268 4.10 27.55 -7.52
N PHE A 269 3.56 26.98 -8.61
CA PHE A 269 2.76 27.74 -9.58
C PHE A 269 1.44 28.24 -8.99
N ARG A 270 0.77 27.42 -8.19
CA ARG A 270 -0.44 27.84 -7.47
C ARG A 270 -0.16 29.00 -6.54
N LEU A 271 0.96 28.96 -5.85
CA LEU A 271 1.41 29.97 -4.88
C LEU A 271 2.27 31.07 -5.51
N ARG A 272 2.24 31.25 -6.84
CA ARG A 272 3.15 32.14 -7.58
C ARG A 272 3.14 33.59 -7.14
N ASP A 273 2.05 34.03 -6.51
CA ASP A 273 1.88 35.39 -5.99
C ASP A 273 2.52 35.56 -4.59
N GLU A 274 2.94 34.46 -3.96
CA GLU A 274 3.67 34.46 -2.71
C GLU A 274 5.18 34.64 -2.96
N GLU A 275 5.88 35.25 -2.00
CA GLU A 275 7.31 35.57 -2.14
C GLU A 275 8.18 34.33 -2.45
N GLY A 276 8.98 34.41 -3.52
CA GLY A 276 9.93 33.37 -3.93
C GLY A 276 9.31 32.16 -4.62
N MET A 277 7.96 32.04 -4.68
CA MET A 277 7.33 30.84 -5.24
C MET A 277 7.45 30.77 -6.76
N MET A 278 7.46 31.90 -7.46
CA MET A 278 7.67 31.92 -8.90
C MET A 278 9.09 31.47 -9.29
N ASP A 279 10.10 31.81 -8.51
CA ASP A 279 11.47 31.34 -8.72
C ASP A 279 11.59 29.82 -8.48
N LYS A 280 10.95 29.32 -7.41
CA LYS A 280 10.86 27.90 -7.15
C LYS A 280 10.12 27.15 -8.27
N TYR A 281 9.02 27.71 -8.78
CA TYR A 281 8.33 27.15 -9.94
C TYR A 281 9.25 26.99 -11.15
N ASN A 282 9.98 28.06 -11.50
CA ASN A 282 10.90 28.03 -12.65
C ASN A 282 11.98 26.95 -12.46
N LYS A 283 12.57 26.89 -11.26
CA LYS A 283 13.55 25.85 -10.88
C LYS A 283 13.01 24.45 -11.08
N TYR A 284 11.86 24.13 -10.45
CA TYR A 284 11.31 22.78 -10.48
C TYR A 284 10.73 22.40 -11.84
N ASN A 285 10.23 23.37 -12.62
CA ASN A 285 9.80 23.15 -13.98
C ASN A 285 10.99 22.76 -14.90
N THR A 286 12.14 23.39 -14.75
CA THR A 286 13.37 23.03 -15.48
C THR A 286 13.84 21.63 -15.09
N LEU A 287 13.96 21.35 -13.79
CA LEU A 287 14.38 20.04 -13.28
C LEU A 287 13.43 18.91 -13.71
N LEU A 288 12.13 19.18 -13.75
CA LEU A 288 11.13 18.19 -14.20
C LEU A 288 11.29 17.88 -15.71
N LYS A 289 11.54 18.88 -16.55
CA LYS A 289 11.83 18.67 -17.96
C LYS A 289 13.09 17.84 -18.16
N GLU A 290 14.16 18.17 -17.45
CA GLU A 290 15.43 17.42 -17.49
C GLU A 290 15.20 15.95 -17.07
N ALA A 291 14.46 15.70 -15.97
CA ALA A 291 14.15 14.37 -15.49
C ALA A 291 13.28 13.55 -16.47
N LYS A 292 12.45 14.22 -17.27
CA LYS A 292 11.62 13.58 -18.32
C LYS A 292 12.34 13.46 -19.68
N GLY A 293 13.54 14.03 -19.82
CA GLY A 293 14.26 14.08 -21.11
C GLY A 293 13.58 14.98 -22.15
N GLU A 294 12.82 16.00 -21.69
CA GLU A 294 12.18 17.01 -22.53
C GLU A 294 13.13 18.21 -22.69
N GLU A 295 13.32 18.70 -23.93
CA GLU A 295 14.10 19.92 -24.24
C GLU A 295 13.33 21.21 -23.86
#